data_35eb355dddce89a6ced02c5c868c096a
#
_entry.id   35eb355dddce89a6ced02c5c868c096a
#
_cell.length_a   1.000
_cell.length_b   1.000
_cell.length_c   1.000
_cell.angle_alpha   90.00
_cell.angle_beta   90.00
_cell.angle_gamma   90.00
#
_symmetry.space_group_name_H-M   'P 1'
#
loop_
_entity.id
_entity.type
_entity.pdbx_description
1 polymer ?
#
loop_
_entity_poly.entity_id
_entity_poly.type
_entity_poly.pdbx_seq_one_letter_code
_entity_poly.pdbx_strand_id
1 'polypeptide(L)'
;MSIVRMTDLDLSGKRVLIRQDLNVPIENGSITSEQRITASLPTLKLALEKGAAVMVMSHLGRPKEGVWSDADSLAPVALRLSSLLGVDVPLVRDWVDGVDVAPGSIVLLENCRMNVGEGKDDEALAKKYAALCDVFVMDAFGTAHRAQASTHGVIRFAPVAAGGPLLMAELDALAKALHAPATPLLAIVAGSKVSTKLELLSSLVGKVDQLIVGGGIANTFIAAAGHPVGKSLYEPDLLETAKKIVADAKARGAEIPLPTDVVVAKQFLPDAEATVKALADVAEDDLILDIGPDTARHYAGLIAKAGTVVWNGPVGVFEFEAFSHGTQALAQAIAASQAFSIAGGGDTLAAVDKYDIADQISYISTGGGAFLEFLEGKTLPAVAALDARGA
;
A
#
# COMPACT_ATOMS: atom_id res chain seq x y z
N MET A 1 -9.00 17.13 6.69
CA MET A 1 -9.98 16.34 5.91
C MET A 1 -11.27 16.24 6.73
N SER A 2 -12.38 16.64 6.14
CA SER A 2 -13.71 16.67 6.79
C SER A 2 -14.53 15.42 6.42
N ILE A 3 -13.89 14.24 6.45
CA ILE A 3 -14.55 12.98 6.07
C ILE A 3 -15.47 12.52 7.19
N VAL A 4 -16.75 12.27 6.86
CA VAL A 4 -17.70 11.64 7.78
C VAL A 4 -17.21 10.21 8.07
N ARG A 5 -17.15 9.84 9.35
CA ARG A 5 -16.73 8.48 9.75
C ARG A 5 -17.96 7.58 9.92
N MET A 6 -17.90 6.38 9.38
CA MET A 6 -18.96 5.37 9.57
C MET A 6 -19.25 5.12 11.06
N THR A 7 -18.24 5.18 11.91
CA THR A 7 -18.36 4.98 13.37
C THR A 7 -19.34 5.97 14.03
N ASP A 8 -19.44 7.18 13.49
CA ASP A 8 -20.22 8.28 14.06
C ASP A 8 -21.67 8.29 13.58
N LEU A 9 -22.02 7.39 12.65
CA LEU A 9 -23.35 7.31 12.06
C LEU A 9 -24.27 6.32 12.83
N ASP A 10 -25.54 6.66 12.89
CA ASP A 10 -26.61 5.70 13.20
C ASP A 10 -26.94 4.90 11.95
N LEU A 11 -26.64 3.60 11.99
CA LEU A 11 -26.86 2.67 10.89
C LEU A 11 -28.08 1.75 11.11
N SER A 12 -28.80 1.90 12.24
CA SER A 12 -29.90 1.01 12.59
C SER A 12 -30.99 1.05 11.53
N GLY A 13 -31.31 -0.11 10.97
CA GLY A 13 -32.30 -0.26 9.91
C GLY A 13 -31.93 0.38 8.57
N LYS A 14 -30.72 0.97 8.41
CA LYS A 14 -30.28 1.59 7.17
C LYS A 14 -29.74 0.56 6.19
N ARG A 15 -29.96 0.80 4.90
CA ARG A 15 -29.30 0.07 3.82
C ARG A 15 -27.88 0.66 3.68
N VAL A 16 -26.87 -0.15 3.99
CA VAL A 16 -25.47 0.28 3.99
C VAL A 16 -24.69 -0.47 2.91
N LEU A 17 -24.22 0.25 1.91
CA LEU A 17 -23.37 -0.27 0.85
C LEU A 17 -21.91 0.01 1.22
N ILE A 18 -21.13 -1.06 1.47
CA ILE A 18 -19.75 -0.95 1.91
C ILE A 18 -18.82 -1.40 0.77
N ARG A 19 -17.95 -0.51 0.29
CA ARG A 19 -16.88 -0.84 -0.67
C ARG A 19 -15.68 -1.37 0.06
N GLN A 20 -15.40 -2.66 -0.09
CA GLN A 20 -14.24 -3.36 0.45
C GLN A 20 -13.23 -3.72 -0.65
N ASP A 21 -11.98 -3.94 -0.32
CA ASP A 21 -10.99 -4.56 -1.19
C ASP A 21 -10.82 -6.04 -0.82
N LEU A 22 -11.64 -6.88 -1.47
CA LEU A 22 -11.62 -8.34 -1.30
C LEU A 22 -10.95 -9.03 -2.51
N ASN A 23 -10.08 -8.31 -3.22
CA ASN A 23 -9.31 -8.82 -4.35
C ASN A 23 -8.16 -9.70 -3.85
N VAL A 24 -8.51 -10.91 -3.43
CA VAL A 24 -7.59 -11.91 -2.89
C VAL A 24 -7.04 -12.82 -3.99
N PRO A 25 -5.84 -13.39 -3.84
CA PRO A 25 -5.33 -14.39 -4.77
C PRO A 25 -6.10 -15.70 -4.61
N ILE A 26 -6.53 -16.26 -5.73
CA ILE A 26 -7.25 -17.55 -5.80
C ILE A 26 -6.48 -18.46 -6.74
N GLU A 27 -6.08 -19.64 -6.25
CA GLU A 27 -5.42 -20.69 -7.02
C GLU A 27 -6.22 -21.98 -6.93
N ASN A 28 -6.54 -22.57 -8.06
CA ASN A 28 -7.33 -23.81 -8.13
C ASN A 28 -8.64 -23.74 -7.32
N GLY A 29 -9.30 -22.57 -7.31
CA GLY A 29 -10.56 -22.34 -6.59
C GLY A 29 -10.40 -22.11 -5.08
N SER A 30 -9.17 -22.07 -4.57
CA SER A 30 -8.87 -21.84 -3.15
C SER A 30 -8.20 -20.49 -2.94
N ILE A 31 -8.61 -19.77 -1.89
CA ILE A 31 -7.99 -18.50 -1.49
C ILE A 31 -6.63 -18.83 -0.86
N THR A 32 -5.55 -18.25 -1.38
CA THR A 32 -4.17 -18.48 -0.90
C THR A 32 -3.69 -17.42 0.09
N SER A 33 -4.37 -16.28 0.18
CA SER A 33 -4.13 -15.25 1.20
C SER A 33 -5.44 -14.61 1.62
N GLU A 34 -5.72 -14.61 2.91
CA GLU A 34 -6.96 -14.08 3.51
C GLU A 34 -6.80 -12.69 4.12
N GLN A 35 -5.64 -12.09 4.01
CA GLN A 35 -5.30 -10.84 4.70
C GLN A 35 -6.34 -9.73 4.46
N ARG A 36 -6.78 -9.54 3.21
CA ARG A 36 -7.78 -8.52 2.86
C ARG A 36 -9.17 -8.83 3.41
N ILE A 37 -9.55 -10.10 3.43
CA ILE A 37 -10.81 -10.55 4.02
C ILE A 37 -10.80 -10.29 5.52
N THR A 38 -9.74 -10.72 6.19
CA THR A 38 -9.58 -10.52 7.64
C THR A 38 -9.59 -9.04 8.02
N ALA A 39 -8.90 -8.20 7.24
CA ALA A 39 -8.87 -6.75 7.45
C ALA A 39 -10.27 -6.10 7.32
N SER A 40 -11.17 -6.65 6.52
CA SER A 40 -12.53 -6.13 6.33
C SER A 40 -13.49 -6.48 7.48
N LEU A 41 -13.22 -7.53 8.24
CA LEU A 41 -14.13 -8.06 9.25
C LEU A 41 -14.57 -7.05 10.33
N PRO A 42 -13.69 -6.20 10.88
CA PRO A 42 -14.10 -5.22 11.89
C PRO A 42 -15.18 -4.27 11.38
N THR A 43 -15.07 -3.79 10.15
CA THR A 43 -16.05 -2.91 9.51
C THR A 43 -17.39 -3.60 9.31
N LEU A 44 -17.37 -4.85 8.83
CA LEU A 44 -18.57 -5.64 8.56
C LEU A 44 -19.29 -6.00 9.87
N LYS A 45 -18.55 -6.41 10.91
CA LYS A 45 -19.09 -6.67 12.23
C LYS A 45 -19.73 -5.43 12.85
N LEU A 46 -19.05 -4.30 12.78
CA LEU A 46 -19.61 -3.01 13.26
C LEU A 46 -20.93 -2.65 12.59
N ALA A 47 -21.03 -2.82 11.26
CA ALA A 47 -22.26 -2.56 10.54
C ALA A 47 -23.41 -3.48 10.99
N LEU A 48 -23.14 -4.78 11.15
CA LEU A 48 -24.10 -5.76 11.63
C LEU A 48 -24.54 -5.49 13.08
N GLU A 49 -23.60 -5.19 13.97
CA GLU A 49 -23.86 -4.84 15.38
C GLU A 49 -24.72 -3.60 15.51
N LYS A 50 -24.56 -2.63 14.60
CA LYS A 50 -25.42 -1.45 14.52
C LYS A 50 -26.79 -1.71 13.87
N GLY A 51 -27.11 -2.96 13.49
CA GLY A 51 -28.40 -3.35 12.93
C GLY A 51 -28.64 -2.89 11.49
N ALA A 52 -27.59 -2.66 10.71
CA ALA A 52 -27.70 -2.29 9.30
C ALA A 52 -28.15 -3.46 8.42
N ALA A 53 -28.77 -3.14 7.26
CA ALA A 53 -28.92 -4.04 6.14
C ALA A 53 -27.67 -3.89 5.26
N VAL A 54 -26.73 -4.85 5.33
CA VAL A 54 -25.37 -4.69 4.79
C VAL A 54 -25.25 -5.29 3.41
N MET A 55 -24.80 -4.48 2.46
CA MET A 55 -24.39 -4.91 1.12
C MET A 55 -22.88 -4.67 0.98
N VAL A 56 -22.12 -5.71 0.71
CA VAL A 56 -20.68 -5.60 0.48
C VAL A 56 -20.41 -5.59 -1.00
N MET A 57 -19.70 -4.57 -1.48
CA MET A 57 -19.28 -4.42 -2.87
C MET A 57 -17.76 -4.52 -2.97
N SER A 58 -17.28 -5.36 -3.85
CA SER A 58 -15.85 -5.50 -4.12
C SER A 58 -15.59 -5.89 -5.58
N HIS A 59 -14.31 -5.88 -5.93
CA HIS A 59 -13.82 -6.44 -7.18
C HIS A 59 -12.94 -7.66 -6.93
N LEU A 60 -12.78 -8.48 -7.96
CA LEU A 60 -11.82 -9.58 -8.03
C LEU A 60 -11.21 -9.63 -9.43
N GLY A 61 -9.88 -9.73 -9.51
CA GLY A 61 -9.18 -9.85 -10.79
C GLY A 61 -9.39 -8.67 -11.74
N ARG A 62 -9.38 -8.99 -13.04
CA ARG A 62 -9.55 -8.01 -14.12
C ARG A 62 -10.51 -8.54 -15.19
N PRO A 63 -11.77 -8.82 -14.85
CA PRO A 63 -12.75 -9.29 -15.81
C PRO A 63 -12.99 -8.27 -16.92
N LYS A 64 -13.48 -8.74 -18.05
CA LYS A 64 -13.99 -7.86 -19.10
C LYS A 64 -15.39 -7.36 -18.70
N GLU A 65 -15.60 -6.04 -18.73
CA GLU A 65 -16.92 -5.45 -18.46
C GLU A 65 -18.01 -6.03 -19.39
N GLY A 66 -19.17 -6.31 -18.83
CA GLY A 66 -20.31 -6.90 -19.51
C GLY A 66 -20.20 -8.39 -19.80
N VAL A 67 -19.13 -9.05 -19.33
CA VAL A 67 -18.91 -10.49 -19.57
C VAL A 67 -18.80 -11.20 -18.22
N TRP A 68 -19.68 -12.20 -18.02
CA TRP A 68 -19.61 -13.08 -16.87
C TRP A 68 -18.35 -13.96 -16.94
N SER A 69 -17.69 -14.13 -15.80
CA SER A 69 -16.53 -15.01 -15.64
C SER A 69 -16.61 -15.73 -14.28
N ASP A 70 -16.71 -17.04 -14.29
CA ASP A 70 -16.67 -17.83 -13.05
C ASP A 70 -15.30 -17.71 -12.35
N ALA A 71 -14.24 -17.52 -13.10
CA ALA A 71 -12.88 -17.33 -12.57
C ALA A 71 -12.72 -16.04 -11.79
N ASP A 72 -13.52 -15.02 -12.10
CA ASP A 72 -13.52 -13.72 -11.43
C ASP A 72 -14.72 -13.55 -10.46
N SER A 73 -15.46 -14.64 -10.17
CA SER A 73 -16.59 -14.61 -9.23
C SER A 73 -16.12 -14.48 -7.78
N LEU A 74 -16.82 -13.68 -7.01
CA LEU A 74 -16.62 -13.55 -5.56
C LEU A 74 -17.21 -14.71 -4.73
N ALA A 75 -17.72 -15.77 -5.37
CA ALA A 75 -18.31 -16.91 -4.67
C ALA A 75 -17.38 -17.53 -3.60
N PRO A 76 -16.08 -17.77 -3.85
CA PRO A 76 -15.18 -18.27 -2.79
C PRO A 76 -15.05 -17.31 -1.61
N VAL A 77 -15.09 -16.00 -1.89
CA VAL A 77 -15.01 -14.95 -0.87
C VAL A 77 -16.28 -14.93 -0.01
N ALA A 78 -17.46 -15.08 -0.62
CA ALA A 78 -18.74 -15.17 0.10
C ALA A 78 -18.76 -16.34 1.09
N LEU A 79 -18.33 -17.52 0.67
CA LEU A 79 -18.20 -18.69 1.54
C LEU A 79 -17.24 -18.45 2.70
N ARG A 80 -16.11 -17.81 2.42
CA ARG A 80 -15.12 -17.51 3.46
C ARG A 80 -15.60 -16.46 4.45
N LEU A 81 -16.27 -15.40 3.98
CA LEU A 81 -16.90 -14.39 4.84
C LEU A 81 -17.95 -15.03 5.74
N SER A 82 -18.82 -15.91 5.21
CA SER A 82 -19.81 -16.63 6.02
C SER A 82 -19.15 -17.39 7.17
N SER A 83 -18.07 -18.12 6.89
CA SER A 83 -17.31 -18.85 7.89
C SER A 83 -16.71 -17.96 8.97
N LEU A 84 -16.12 -16.80 8.58
CA LEU A 84 -15.41 -15.91 9.50
C LEU A 84 -16.36 -15.00 10.32
N LEU A 85 -17.51 -14.66 9.76
CA LEU A 85 -18.52 -13.86 10.44
C LEU A 85 -19.47 -14.71 11.29
N GLY A 86 -19.57 -16.03 11.01
CA GLY A 86 -20.51 -16.92 11.68
C GLY A 86 -21.97 -16.68 11.30
N VAL A 87 -22.22 -16.03 10.17
CA VAL A 87 -23.54 -15.76 9.60
C VAL A 87 -23.56 -16.08 8.11
N ASP A 88 -24.74 -16.30 7.54
CA ASP A 88 -24.86 -16.52 6.11
C ASP A 88 -24.58 -15.22 5.33
N VAL A 89 -23.70 -15.30 4.32
CA VAL A 89 -23.34 -14.19 3.41
C VAL A 89 -23.63 -14.65 1.97
N PRO A 90 -24.86 -14.58 1.51
CA PRO A 90 -25.20 -14.98 0.15
C PRO A 90 -24.56 -14.04 -0.88
N LEU A 91 -24.12 -14.64 -2.01
CA LEU A 91 -23.67 -13.90 -3.18
C LEU A 91 -24.87 -13.51 -4.06
N VAL A 92 -25.01 -12.22 -4.35
CA VAL A 92 -26.07 -11.69 -5.21
C VAL A 92 -25.46 -11.33 -6.57
N ARG A 93 -25.92 -11.99 -7.65
CA ARG A 93 -25.41 -11.78 -9.02
C ARG A 93 -25.97 -10.53 -9.67
N ASP A 94 -27.29 -10.46 -9.78
CA ASP A 94 -28.02 -9.39 -10.49
C ASP A 94 -28.47 -8.33 -9.48
N TRP A 95 -27.55 -7.44 -9.09
CA TRP A 95 -27.73 -6.53 -7.98
C TRP A 95 -27.84 -5.04 -8.36
N VAL A 96 -27.42 -4.66 -9.56
CA VAL A 96 -27.26 -3.25 -9.96
C VAL A 96 -28.58 -2.49 -9.96
N ASP A 97 -29.69 -3.17 -10.24
CA ASP A 97 -31.04 -2.58 -10.32
C ASP A 97 -31.87 -2.78 -9.04
N GLY A 98 -31.30 -3.38 -8.01
CA GLY A 98 -31.94 -3.52 -6.69
C GLY A 98 -31.48 -4.76 -5.94
N VAL A 99 -31.43 -4.67 -4.63
CA VAL A 99 -31.12 -5.77 -3.71
C VAL A 99 -31.98 -5.67 -2.46
N ASP A 100 -32.63 -6.77 -2.09
CA ASP A 100 -33.36 -6.87 -0.83
C ASP A 100 -32.46 -7.48 0.25
N VAL A 101 -32.21 -6.71 1.31
CA VAL A 101 -31.45 -7.16 2.48
C VAL A 101 -32.18 -6.73 3.74
N ALA A 102 -32.42 -7.67 4.65
CA ALA A 102 -33.06 -7.37 5.92
C ALA A 102 -32.07 -6.65 6.88
N PRO A 103 -32.55 -5.75 7.75
CA PRO A 103 -31.73 -5.22 8.84
C PRO A 103 -31.09 -6.34 9.68
N GLY A 104 -29.82 -6.17 10.02
CA GLY A 104 -29.02 -7.18 10.72
C GLY A 104 -28.51 -8.34 9.86
N SER A 105 -28.77 -8.29 8.53
CA SER A 105 -28.28 -9.28 7.56
C SER A 105 -27.24 -8.66 6.63
N ILE A 106 -26.46 -9.53 5.96
CA ILE A 106 -25.37 -9.15 5.08
C ILE A 106 -25.41 -9.98 3.79
N VAL A 107 -25.15 -9.33 2.66
CA VAL A 107 -24.94 -9.99 1.36
C VAL A 107 -23.65 -9.51 0.72
N LEU A 108 -23.02 -10.36 -0.09
CA LEU A 108 -21.93 -9.96 -0.97
C LEU A 108 -22.48 -9.78 -2.38
N LEU A 109 -22.25 -8.62 -2.96
CA LEU A 109 -22.60 -8.32 -4.35
C LEU A 109 -21.53 -8.89 -5.26
N GLU A 110 -21.93 -9.48 -6.39
CA GLU A 110 -21.00 -10.04 -7.35
C GLU A 110 -20.09 -8.94 -7.94
N ASN A 111 -18.90 -9.34 -8.31
CA ASN A 111 -17.77 -8.53 -8.78
C ASN A 111 -18.19 -7.29 -9.57
N CYS A 112 -18.02 -6.11 -8.97
CA CYS A 112 -18.44 -4.85 -9.56
C CYS A 112 -17.72 -4.53 -10.88
N ARG A 113 -16.52 -5.10 -11.12
CA ARG A 113 -15.79 -4.92 -12.38
C ARG A 113 -16.41 -5.64 -13.59
N MET A 114 -17.40 -6.50 -13.38
CA MET A 114 -18.18 -7.07 -14.48
C MET A 114 -19.23 -6.08 -15.02
N ASN A 115 -19.55 -5.02 -14.30
CA ASN A 115 -20.54 -4.04 -14.73
C ASN A 115 -19.95 -3.07 -15.76
N VAL A 116 -20.69 -2.87 -16.86
CA VAL A 116 -20.30 -1.93 -17.91
C VAL A 116 -20.29 -0.50 -17.36
N GLY A 117 -19.17 0.20 -17.52
CA GLY A 117 -18.97 1.56 -17.05
C GLY A 117 -18.24 1.68 -15.71
N GLU A 118 -17.95 0.56 -15.03
CA GLU A 118 -17.24 0.57 -13.75
C GLU A 118 -15.88 1.27 -13.85
N GLY A 119 -15.05 0.84 -14.81
CA GLY A 119 -13.69 1.35 -14.98
C GLY A 119 -13.61 2.79 -15.48
N LYS A 120 -14.69 3.30 -16.08
CA LYS A 120 -14.76 4.65 -16.65
C LYS A 120 -15.46 5.66 -15.73
N ASP A 121 -15.81 5.25 -14.51
CA ASP A 121 -16.55 6.09 -13.56
C ASP A 121 -17.89 6.59 -14.14
N ASP A 122 -18.61 5.69 -14.83
CA ASP A 122 -19.84 6.03 -15.52
C ASP A 122 -20.89 6.57 -14.54
N GLU A 123 -21.44 7.74 -14.85
CA GLU A 123 -22.37 8.44 -13.94
C GLU A 123 -23.70 7.70 -13.79
N ALA A 124 -24.21 7.06 -14.84
CA ALA A 124 -25.47 6.32 -14.77
C ALA A 124 -25.30 5.09 -13.88
N LEU A 125 -24.19 4.37 -14.01
CA LEU A 125 -23.86 3.25 -13.13
C LEU A 125 -23.65 3.70 -11.68
N ALA A 126 -22.93 4.79 -11.45
CA ALA A 126 -22.69 5.34 -10.12
C ALA A 126 -24.00 5.74 -9.42
N LYS A 127 -24.95 6.33 -10.15
CA LYS A 127 -26.30 6.64 -9.65
C LYS A 127 -27.10 5.39 -9.27
N LYS A 128 -26.96 4.30 -10.04
CA LYS A 128 -27.59 3.02 -9.71
C LYS A 128 -27.01 2.46 -8.41
N TYR A 129 -25.67 2.49 -8.24
CA TYR A 129 -25.05 2.07 -6.99
C TYR A 129 -25.54 2.92 -5.79
N ALA A 130 -25.60 4.22 -5.96
CA ALA A 130 -26.08 5.13 -4.92
C ALA A 130 -27.56 4.88 -4.54
N ALA A 131 -28.39 4.48 -5.49
CA ALA A 131 -29.81 4.18 -5.24
C ALA A 131 -30.02 2.91 -4.39
N LEU A 132 -29.03 2.03 -4.30
CA LEU A 132 -29.11 0.82 -3.47
C LEU A 132 -29.08 1.11 -1.97
N CYS A 133 -28.56 2.26 -1.54
CA CYS A 133 -28.22 2.49 -0.15
C CYS A 133 -28.73 3.82 0.40
N ASP A 134 -28.87 3.88 1.70
CA ASP A 134 -29.07 5.11 2.48
C ASP A 134 -27.71 5.70 2.90
N VAL A 135 -26.72 4.82 3.12
CA VAL A 135 -25.34 5.17 3.46
C VAL A 135 -24.39 4.37 2.59
N PHE A 136 -23.49 5.06 1.90
CA PHE A 136 -22.34 4.46 1.24
C PHE A 136 -21.11 4.58 2.14
N VAL A 137 -20.36 3.50 2.30
CA VAL A 137 -19.12 3.47 3.07
C VAL A 137 -17.95 3.08 2.15
N MET A 138 -16.99 3.97 1.97
CA MET A 138 -15.72 3.66 1.32
C MET A 138 -14.74 3.11 2.36
N ASP A 139 -14.36 1.85 2.21
CA ASP A 139 -13.45 1.17 3.15
C ASP A 139 -12.35 0.38 2.45
N ALA A 140 -12.05 0.74 1.21
CA ALA A 140 -11.09 0.09 0.33
C ALA A 140 -9.96 1.06 -0.06
N PHE A 141 -9.04 1.34 0.87
CA PHE A 141 -7.92 2.26 0.62
C PHE A 141 -7.09 1.85 -0.59
N GLY A 142 -6.83 0.55 -0.78
CA GLY A 142 -6.05 0.03 -1.92
C GLY A 142 -6.62 0.40 -3.30
N THR A 143 -7.89 0.80 -3.39
CA THR A 143 -8.54 1.24 -4.63
C THR A 143 -8.87 2.74 -4.65
N ALA A 144 -8.57 3.47 -3.59
CA ALA A 144 -8.94 4.88 -3.43
C ALA A 144 -8.28 5.82 -4.45
N HIS A 145 -7.17 5.38 -5.07
CA HIS A 145 -6.44 6.07 -6.12
C HIS A 145 -7.10 5.97 -7.51
N ARG A 146 -8.17 5.18 -7.65
CA ARG A 146 -8.88 4.96 -8.91
C ARG A 146 -10.21 5.68 -8.93
N ALA A 147 -10.43 6.55 -9.92
CA ALA A 147 -11.74 7.12 -10.21
C ALA A 147 -12.57 6.07 -10.98
N GLN A 148 -13.36 5.28 -10.25
CA GLN A 148 -14.25 4.25 -10.77
C GLN A 148 -15.66 4.43 -10.20
N ALA A 149 -16.69 3.86 -10.83
CA ALA A 149 -18.07 4.02 -10.37
C ALA A 149 -18.27 3.55 -8.93
N SER A 150 -17.60 2.46 -8.50
CA SER A 150 -17.70 1.87 -7.16
C SER A 150 -16.85 2.56 -6.08
N THR A 151 -15.87 3.38 -6.46
CA THR A 151 -14.90 3.99 -5.52
C THR A 151 -15.03 5.51 -5.45
N HIS A 152 -15.40 6.16 -6.56
CA HIS A 152 -15.49 7.61 -6.69
C HIS A 152 -16.90 8.07 -7.05
N GLY A 153 -17.44 7.54 -8.16
CA GLY A 153 -18.74 7.99 -8.69
C GLY A 153 -19.88 7.85 -7.67
N VAL A 154 -20.00 6.69 -7.03
CA VAL A 154 -21.04 6.43 -6.02
C VAL A 154 -21.01 7.43 -4.86
N ILE A 155 -19.83 7.88 -4.43
CA ILE A 155 -19.67 8.87 -3.35
C ILE A 155 -20.39 10.18 -3.71
N ARG A 156 -20.35 10.58 -4.97
CA ARG A 156 -20.94 11.83 -5.46
C ARG A 156 -22.46 11.83 -5.37
N PHE A 157 -23.10 10.66 -5.48
CA PHE A 157 -24.57 10.53 -5.60
C PHE A 157 -25.23 9.84 -4.40
N ALA A 158 -24.50 9.14 -3.55
CA ALA A 158 -25.08 8.51 -2.36
C ALA A 158 -25.72 9.55 -1.43
N PRO A 159 -26.85 9.24 -0.77
CA PRO A 159 -27.50 10.16 0.20
C PRO A 159 -26.52 10.59 1.30
N VAL A 160 -25.82 9.62 1.91
CA VAL A 160 -24.72 9.83 2.85
C VAL A 160 -23.52 9.04 2.36
N ALA A 161 -22.32 9.65 2.37
CA ALA A 161 -21.08 8.99 2.06
C ALA A 161 -20.10 9.13 3.23
N ALA A 162 -19.48 8.02 3.64
CA ALA A 162 -18.60 7.98 4.81
C ALA A 162 -17.34 7.16 4.52
N GLY A 163 -16.28 7.44 5.28
CA GLY A 163 -15.12 6.58 5.36
C GLY A 163 -15.31 5.47 6.38
N GLY A 164 -15.00 4.25 5.99
CA GLY A 164 -15.01 3.10 6.90
C GLY A 164 -13.78 3.07 7.81
N PRO A 165 -13.80 2.24 8.85
CA PRO A 165 -12.73 2.13 9.82
C PRO A 165 -11.35 1.86 9.21
N LEU A 166 -11.25 0.98 8.20
CA LEU A 166 -10.00 0.63 7.54
C LEU A 166 -9.45 1.80 6.74
N LEU A 167 -10.29 2.46 5.92
CA LEU A 167 -9.88 3.65 5.18
C LEU A 167 -9.42 4.77 6.13
N MET A 168 -10.17 5.01 7.19
CA MET A 168 -9.84 6.08 8.13
C MET A 168 -8.55 5.80 8.91
N ALA A 169 -8.29 4.54 9.30
CA ALA A 169 -7.03 4.16 9.93
C ALA A 169 -5.82 4.38 9.00
N GLU A 170 -5.94 4.05 7.71
CA GLU A 170 -4.91 4.35 6.71
C GLU A 170 -4.64 5.85 6.60
N LEU A 171 -5.69 6.66 6.46
CA LEU A 171 -5.57 8.11 6.33
C LEU A 171 -5.00 8.76 7.60
N ASP A 172 -5.42 8.30 8.77
CA ASP A 172 -4.92 8.80 10.07
C ASP A 172 -3.42 8.46 10.24
N ALA A 173 -3.01 7.23 9.89
CA ALA A 173 -1.60 6.82 9.93
C ALA A 173 -0.73 7.62 8.97
N LEU A 174 -1.19 7.81 7.73
CA LEU A 174 -0.49 8.59 6.71
C LEU A 174 -0.40 10.08 7.10
N ALA A 175 -1.48 10.64 7.62
CA ALA A 175 -1.48 12.02 8.12
C ALA A 175 -0.49 12.20 9.27
N LYS A 176 -0.46 11.27 10.22
CA LYS A 176 0.51 11.28 11.32
C LYS A 176 1.95 11.18 10.83
N ALA A 177 2.21 10.34 9.81
CA ALA A 177 3.56 10.15 9.28
C ALA A 177 4.06 11.33 8.44
N LEU A 178 3.18 12.09 7.76
CA LEU A 178 3.59 13.06 6.73
C LEU A 178 3.19 14.51 6.98
N HIS A 179 2.05 14.76 7.68
CA HIS A 179 1.57 16.11 7.91
C HIS A 179 2.04 16.68 9.26
N ALA A 180 2.20 15.81 10.26
CA ALA A 180 2.68 16.21 11.58
C ALA A 180 3.63 15.12 12.13
N PRO A 181 4.73 14.79 11.44
CA PRO A 181 5.65 13.75 11.89
C PRO A 181 6.38 14.15 13.16
N ALA A 182 6.61 13.19 14.02
CA ALA A 182 7.67 13.32 15.02
C ALA A 182 9.02 13.27 14.29
N THR A 183 9.85 14.27 14.53
CA THR A 183 11.16 14.41 13.89
C THR A 183 12.28 13.74 14.68
N PRO A 184 13.35 13.26 14.04
CA PRO A 184 13.58 13.24 12.58
C PRO A 184 12.60 12.34 11.84
N LEU A 185 12.12 12.79 10.66
CA LEU A 185 11.37 11.96 9.71
C LEU A 185 12.36 11.27 8.78
N LEU A 186 12.43 9.96 8.86
CA LEU A 186 13.26 9.11 8.01
C LEU A 186 12.38 8.33 7.03
N ALA A 187 12.70 8.39 5.74
CA ALA A 187 12.09 7.52 4.74
C ALA A 187 13.12 6.53 4.18
N ILE A 188 12.66 5.32 3.89
CA ILE A 188 13.40 4.29 3.16
C ILE A 188 12.65 4.04 1.87
N VAL A 189 13.28 4.32 0.73
CA VAL A 189 12.73 4.09 -0.61
C VAL A 189 13.70 3.21 -1.37
N ALA A 190 13.26 1.99 -1.65
CA ALA A 190 14.08 1.03 -2.36
C ALA A 190 13.31 0.39 -3.52
N GLY A 191 14.05 -0.11 -4.50
CA GLY A 191 13.49 -0.73 -5.69
C GLY A 191 14.51 -0.85 -6.80
N SER A 192 14.08 -1.39 -7.93
CA SER A 192 14.97 -1.67 -9.07
C SER A 192 15.33 -0.42 -9.89
N LYS A 193 14.45 0.57 -9.98
CA LYS A 193 14.61 1.71 -10.89
C LYS A 193 14.15 3.04 -10.28
N VAL A 194 14.97 4.09 -10.45
CA VAL A 194 14.64 5.48 -10.10
C VAL A 194 13.42 5.96 -10.88
N SER A 195 13.36 5.65 -12.19
CA SER A 195 12.27 6.08 -13.09
C SER A 195 10.89 5.67 -12.59
N THR A 196 10.78 4.53 -11.89
CA THR A 196 9.51 4.04 -11.37
C THR A 196 9.08 4.70 -10.05
N LYS A 197 10.02 5.36 -9.35
CA LYS A 197 9.79 6.01 -8.06
C LYS A 197 10.22 7.49 -8.02
N LEU A 198 10.42 8.10 -9.19
CA LEU A 198 10.94 9.46 -9.30
C LEU A 198 10.03 10.49 -8.61
N GLU A 199 8.72 10.37 -8.79
CA GLU A 199 7.73 11.25 -8.15
C GLU A 199 7.74 11.08 -6.63
N LEU A 200 7.83 9.82 -6.17
CA LEU A 200 7.94 9.49 -4.75
C LEU A 200 9.19 10.09 -4.12
N LEU A 201 10.36 9.87 -4.74
CA LEU A 201 11.64 10.41 -4.26
C LEU A 201 11.59 11.94 -4.19
N SER A 202 11.10 12.60 -5.24
CA SER A 202 11.00 14.06 -5.33
C SER A 202 10.03 14.63 -4.28
N SER A 203 8.89 13.97 -4.05
CA SER A 203 7.92 14.37 -3.02
C SER A 203 8.49 14.23 -1.61
N LEU A 204 9.13 13.09 -1.33
CA LEU A 204 9.68 12.82 0.00
C LEU A 204 10.86 13.71 0.35
N VAL A 205 11.77 13.99 -0.58
CA VAL A 205 12.88 14.94 -0.37
C VAL A 205 12.37 16.29 0.13
N GLY A 206 11.16 16.67 -0.29
CA GLY A 206 10.48 17.85 0.18
C GLY A 206 10.03 17.82 1.65
N LYS A 207 10.04 16.68 2.34
CA LYS A 207 9.40 16.48 3.65
C LYS A 207 10.29 15.84 4.70
N VAL A 208 11.23 14.97 4.28
CA VAL A 208 12.04 14.16 5.19
C VAL A 208 13.28 14.89 5.68
N ASP A 209 13.80 14.46 6.85
CA ASP A 209 15.11 14.84 7.34
C ASP A 209 16.19 13.91 6.80
N GLN A 210 15.84 12.64 6.56
CA GLN A 210 16.74 11.63 6.04
C GLN A 210 16.02 10.71 5.04
N LEU A 211 16.67 10.42 3.91
CA LEU A 211 16.16 9.51 2.88
C LEU A 211 17.19 8.42 2.59
N ILE A 212 16.94 7.22 3.05
CA ILE A 212 17.70 6.02 2.68
C ILE A 212 17.16 5.49 1.35
N VAL A 213 18.06 5.31 0.38
CA VAL A 213 17.74 4.68 -0.89
C VAL A 213 18.35 3.27 -0.96
N GLY A 214 17.67 2.33 -1.61
CA GLY A 214 18.10 0.93 -1.69
C GLY A 214 17.91 0.30 -3.06
N GLY A 215 18.55 -0.85 -3.28
CA GLY A 215 18.45 -1.61 -4.52
C GLY A 215 19.06 -0.88 -5.72
N GLY A 216 18.50 -1.08 -6.92
CA GLY A 216 18.93 -0.41 -8.14
C GLY A 216 18.80 1.12 -8.09
N ILE A 217 17.87 1.63 -7.28
CA ILE A 217 17.78 3.07 -6.98
C ILE A 217 19.08 3.53 -6.33
N ALA A 218 19.56 2.86 -5.27
CA ALA A 218 20.82 3.20 -4.61
C ALA A 218 22.00 3.14 -5.58
N ASN A 219 22.06 2.14 -6.45
CA ASN A 219 23.13 2.01 -7.45
C ASN A 219 23.18 3.22 -8.40
N THR A 220 22.01 3.77 -8.78
CA THR A 220 21.95 4.99 -9.59
C THR A 220 22.50 6.20 -8.82
N PHE A 221 22.18 6.35 -7.54
CA PHE A 221 22.74 7.41 -6.69
C PHE A 221 24.24 7.24 -6.45
N ILE A 222 24.72 6.00 -6.25
CA ILE A 222 26.13 5.65 -6.11
C ILE A 222 26.91 6.05 -7.37
N ALA A 223 26.41 5.66 -8.55
CA ALA A 223 26.99 6.03 -9.83
C ALA A 223 26.97 7.56 -10.06
N ALA A 224 25.87 8.24 -9.70
CA ALA A 224 25.76 9.69 -9.78
C ALA A 224 26.78 10.42 -8.89
N ALA A 225 27.18 9.82 -7.78
CA ALA A 225 28.23 10.32 -6.90
C ALA A 225 29.66 10.01 -7.41
N GLY A 226 29.79 9.30 -8.52
CA GLY A 226 31.08 8.99 -9.16
C GLY A 226 31.75 7.70 -8.66
N HIS A 227 31.02 6.85 -7.90
CA HIS A 227 31.54 5.56 -7.47
C HIS A 227 31.26 4.45 -8.50
N PRO A 228 32.10 3.39 -8.54
CA PRO A 228 31.89 2.25 -9.42
C PRO A 228 30.67 1.43 -8.98
N VAL A 229 29.91 0.93 -9.94
CA VAL A 229 28.77 0.03 -9.72
C VAL A 229 28.87 -1.30 -10.48
N GLY A 230 29.96 -1.51 -11.22
CA GLY A 230 30.20 -2.73 -12.01
C GLY A 230 29.06 -3.03 -12.99
N LYS A 231 28.58 -4.27 -12.99
CA LYS A 231 27.42 -4.73 -13.79
C LYS A 231 26.07 -4.58 -13.06
N SER A 232 26.04 -3.85 -11.96
CA SER A 232 24.83 -3.65 -11.17
C SER A 232 23.72 -3.00 -11.99
N LEU A 233 22.47 -3.32 -11.66
CA LEU A 233 21.32 -2.63 -12.21
C LEU A 233 21.33 -1.17 -11.76
N TYR A 234 21.36 -0.23 -12.69
CA TYR A 234 21.21 1.21 -12.46
C TYR A 234 20.73 1.89 -13.74
N GLU A 235 20.35 3.15 -13.67
CA GLU A 235 19.83 3.93 -14.80
C GLU A 235 20.80 5.06 -15.18
N PRO A 236 21.67 4.86 -16.19
CA PRO A 236 22.66 5.86 -16.61
C PRO A 236 22.04 7.20 -17.02
N ASP A 237 20.88 7.16 -17.65
CA ASP A 237 20.19 8.36 -18.15
C ASP A 237 19.61 9.23 -17.01
N LEU A 238 19.56 8.71 -15.77
CA LEU A 238 19.01 9.42 -14.61
C LEU A 238 20.07 9.88 -13.60
N LEU A 239 21.38 9.83 -13.95
CA LEU A 239 22.46 10.28 -13.06
C LEU A 239 22.32 11.77 -12.70
N GLU A 240 22.00 12.63 -13.65
CA GLU A 240 21.81 14.06 -13.39
C GLU A 240 20.54 14.30 -12.54
N THR A 241 19.51 13.51 -12.73
CA THR A 241 18.30 13.55 -11.89
C THR A 241 18.63 13.16 -10.45
N ALA A 242 19.40 12.09 -10.25
CA ALA A 242 19.84 11.67 -8.92
C ALA A 242 20.68 12.75 -8.23
N LYS A 243 21.64 13.37 -8.95
CA LYS A 243 22.43 14.51 -8.43
C LYS A 243 21.55 15.67 -8.00
N LYS A 244 20.53 16.00 -8.82
CA LYS A 244 19.57 17.05 -8.48
C LYS A 244 18.79 16.74 -7.21
N ILE A 245 18.31 15.51 -7.05
CA ILE A 245 17.58 15.06 -5.84
C ILE A 245 18.47 15.22 -4.60
N VAL A 246 19.75 14.83 -4.69
CA VAL A 246 20.71 15.01 -3.57
C VAL A 246 20.94 16.48 -3.27
N ALA A 247 21.09 17.33 -4.29
CA ALA A 247 21.27 18.76 -4.11
C ALA A 247 20.04 19.43 -3.47
N ASP A 248 18.84 19.06 -3.92
CA ASP A 248 17.57 19.55 -3.37
C ASP A 248 17.40 19.15 -1.90
N ALA A 249 17.75 17.89 -1.55
CA ALA A 249 17.77 17.42 -0.16
C ALA A 249 18.72 18.28 0.70
N LYS A 250 19.96 18.42 0.27
CA LYS A 250 21.00 19.19 0.98
C LYS A 250 20.61 20.66 1.16
N ALA A 251 20.01 21.29 0.15
CA ALA A 251 19.56 22.69 0.21
C ALA A 251 18.50 22.92 1.30
N ARG A 252 17.79 21.86 1.72
CA ARG A 252 16.79 21.89 2.79
C ARG A 252 17.31 21.40 4.14
N GLY A 253 18.57 21.00 4.21
CA GLY A 253 19.15 20.42 5.42
C GLY A 253 18.82 18.92 5.60
N ALA A 254 18.24 18.27 4.60
CA ALA A 254 18.00 16.83 4.58
C ALA A 254 19.21 16.07 4.05
N GLU A 255 19.34 14.81 4.44
CA GLU A 255 20.45 13.93 4.09
C GLU A 255 19.96 12.73 3.27
N ILE A 256 20.72 12.37 2.23
CA ILE A 256 20.61 11.09 1.51
C ILE A 256 21.93 10.35 1.71
N PRO A 257 22.06 9.53 2.79
CA PRO A 257 23.31 8.83 3.06
C PRO A 257 23.55 7.75 2.00
N LEU A 258 24.76 7.71 1.45
CA LEU A 258 25.18 6.65 0.55
C LEU A 258 25.82 5.50 1.32
N PRO A 259 25.75 4.26 0.80
CA PRO A 259 26.48 3.14 1.35
C PRO A 259 27.99 3.41 1.39
N THR A 260 28.66 2.94 2.44
CA THR A 260 30.13 2.94 2.52
C THR A 260 30.72 1.61 2.10
N ASP A 261 29.96 0.54 2.29
CA ASP A 261 30.25 -0.82 1.88
C ASP A 261 29.01 -1.50 1.31
N VAL A 262 29.23 -2.50 0.50
CA VAL A 262 28.21 -3.25 -0.25
C VAL A 262 28.52 -4.74 -0.25
N VAL A 263 27.49 -5.56 -0.47
CA VAL A 263 27.64 -6.99 -0.73
C VAL A 263 27.46 -7.23 -2.21
N VAL A 264 28.49 -7.79 -2.83
CA VAL A 264 28.54 -8.04 -4.27
C VAL A 264 28.61 -9.52 -4.58
N ALA A 265 28.18 -9.88 -5.80
CA ALA A 265 28.40 -11.18 -6.40
C ALA A 265 28.73 -11.02 -7.88
N LYS A 266 29.23 -12.09 -8.51
CA LYS A 266 29.51 -12.10 -9.95
C LYS A 266 28.31 -12.49 -10.80
N GLN A 267 27.30 -13.10 -10.16
CA GLN A 267 26.08 -13.59 -10.82
C GLN A 267 24.86 -13.30 -9.94
N PHE A 268 23.74 -13.12 -10.57
CA PHE A 268 22.44 -12.96 -9.89
C PHE A 268 21.80 -14.33 -9.67
N LEU A 269 22.29 -15.05 -8.65
CA LEU A 269 21.83 -16.38 -8.28
C LEU A 269 21.69 -16.50 -6.76
N PRO A 270 20.76 -17.33 -6.25
CA PRO A 270 20.55 -17.51 -4.81
C PRO A 270 21.79 -18.05 -4.06
N ASP A 271 22.60 -18.85 -4.74
CA ASP A 271 23.82 -19.50 -4.23
C ASP A 271 25.11 -18.83 -4.71
N ALA A 272 25.03 -17.63 -5.28
CA ALA A 272 26.20 -16.87 -5.68
C ALA A 272 27.08 -16.53 -4.46
N GLU A 273 28.38 -16.59 -4.63
CA GLU A 273 29.34 -16.20 -3.59
C GLU A 273 29.22 -14.70 -3.28
N ALA A 274 28.82 -14.40 -2.04
CA ALA A 274 28.69 -13.05 -1.56
C ALA A 274 30.01 -12.53 -1.00
N THR A 275 30.43 -11.34 -1.45
CA THR A 275 31.65 -10.69 -0.99
C THR A 275 31.33 -9.28 -0.50
N VAL A 276 31.78 -8.94 0.70
CA VAL A 276 31.70 -7.57 1.23
C VAL A 276 32.86 -6.76 0.67
N LYS A 277 32.54 -5.60 0.10
CA LYS A 277 33.55 -4.66 -0.43
C LYS A 277 33.26 -3.24 0.02
N ALA A 278 34.32 -2.46 0.24
CA ALA A 278 34.17 -1.02 0.27
C ALA A 278 33.62 -0.52 -1.08
N LEU A 279 32.83 0.53 -1.06
CA LEU A 279 32.17 1.02 -2.28
C LEU A 279 33.17 1.37 -3.39
N ALA A 280 34.36 1.87 -3.04
CA ALA A 280 35.42 2.21 -3.98
C ALA A 280 36.09 0.97 -4.65
N ASP A 281 35.93 -0.22 -4.06
CA ASP A 281 36.56 -1.46 -4.49
C ASP A 281 35.64 -2.34 -5.37
N VAL A 282 34.46 -1.84 -5.72
CA VAL A 282 33.54 -2.55 -6.62
C VAL A 282 34.18 -2.71 -7.99
N ALA A 283 34.33 -3.96 -8.44
CA ALA A 283 34.96 -4.30 -9.72
C ALA A 283 33.98 -4.18 -10.89
N GLU A 284 34.50 -4.10 -12.12
CA GLU A 284 33.68 -3.97 -13.33
C GLU A 284 32.69 -5.12 -13.56
N ASP A 285 32.98 -6.31 -13.03
CA ASP A 285 32.15 -7.51 -13.16
C ASP A 285 31.31 -7.81 -11.91
N ASP A 286 31.35 -6.95 -10.90
CA ASP A 286 30.51 -7.08 -9.70
C ASP A 286 29.07 -6.63 -9.93
N LEU A 287 28.14 -7.33 -9.25
CA LEU A 287 26.75 -6.94 -9.06
C LEU A 287 26.55 -6.56 -7.60
N ILE A 288 26.16 -5.35 -7.31
CA ILE A 288 25.75 -4.92 -5.96
C ILE A 288 24.37 -5.48 -5.69
N LEU A 289 24.25 -6.37 -4.71
CA LEU A 289 23.01 -7.10 -4.39
C LEU A 289 22.49 -6.79 -2.99
N ASP A 290 23.31 -6.21 -2.10
CA ASP A 290 22.87 -5.72 -0.78
C ASP A 290 23.83 -4.62 -0.28
N ILE A 291 23.42 -3.90 0.77
CA ILE A 291 24.30 -3.03 1.53
C ILE A 291 25.23 -3.86 2.42
N GLY A 292 26.43 -3.35 2.67
CA GLY A 292 27.37 -4.00 3.56
C GLY A 292 27.05 -3.80 5.04
N PRO A 293 27.76 -4.53 5.93
CA PRO A 293 27.48 -4.52 7.37
C PRO A 293 27.75 -3.16 8.04
N ASP A 294 28.71 -2.37 7.56
CA ASP A 294 28.98 -1.05 8.12
C ASP A 294 27.88 -0.06 7.75
N THR A 295 27.43 -0.10 6.50
CA THR A 295 26.27 0.66 6.02
C THR A 295 25.00 0.28 6.79
N ALA A 296 24.74 -1.01 6.97
CA ALA A 296 23.59 -1.51 7.70
C ALA A 296 23.58 -0.99 9.16
N ARG A 297 24.75 -1.00 9.83
CA ARG A 297 24.93 -0.48 11.17
C ARG A 297 24.71 1.03 11.23
N HIS A 298 25.21 1.77 10.25
CA HIS A 298 24.99 3.21 10.13
C HIS A 298 23.50 3.53 9.97
N TYR A 299 22.82 2.87 9.05
CA TYR A 299 21.39 3.08 8.82
C TYR A 299 20.52 2.68 10.02
N ALA A 300 20.85 1.58 10.69
CA ALA A 300 20.20 1.21 11.94
C ALA A 300 20.35 2.30 13.02
N GLY A 301 21.52 2.94 13.09
CA GLY A 301 21.77 4.07 13.98
C GLY A 301 20.94 5.32 13.64
N LEU A 302 20.63 5.56 12.37
CA LEU A 302 19.72 6.63 11.95
C LEU A 302 18.27 6.30 12.33
N ILE A 303 17.83 5.07 12.06
CA ILE A 303 16.49 4.56 12.40
C ILE A 303 16.24 4.66 13.91
N ALA A 304 17.21 4.28 14.73
CA ALA A 304 17.10 4.34 16.19
C ALA A 304 16.88 5.76 16.74
N LYS A 305 17.27 6.79 16.01
CA LYS A 305 17.11 8.22 16.36
C LYS A 305 15.88 8.86 15.74
N ALA A 306 15.24 8.18 14.79
CA ALA A 306 14.09 8.71 14.09
C ALA A 306 12.87 8.83 15.02
N GLY A 307 12.08 9.89 14.84
CA GLY A 307 10.76 10.04 15.46
C GLY A 307 9.66 9.38 14.61
N THR A 308 9.85 9.38 13.28
CA THR A 308 8.94 8.75 12.32
C THR A 308 9.74 8.03 11.27
N VAL A 309 9.31 6.82 10.89
CA VAL A 309 9.90 6.01 9.80
C VAL A 309 8.83 5.65 8.77
N VAL A 310 9.09 5.98 7.49
CA VAL A 310 8.29 5.53 6.35
C VAL A 310 9.11 4.52 5.57
N TRP A 311 8.66 3.27 5.50
CA TRP A 311 9.40 2.18 4.87
C TRP A 311 8.69 1.67 3.60
N ASN A 312 9.37 1.82 2.46
CA ASN A 312 8.93 1.33 1.16
C ASN A 312 10.07 0.68 0.38
N GLY A 313 10.18 -0.63 0.48
CA GLY A 313 11.08 -1.50 -0.27
C GLY A 313 12.28 -2.01 0.50
N PRO A 314 12.73 -3.24 0.19
CA PRO A 314 13.94 -3.85 0.71
C PRO A 314 15.18 -3.21 0.11
N VAL A 315 16.28 -3.12 0.87
CA VAL A 315 17.53 -2.46 0.43
C VAL A 315 18.49 -3.39 -0.30
N GLY A 316 18.21 -4.69 -0.31
CA GLY A 316 18.97 -5.73 -1.03
C GLY A 316 18.03 -6.76 -1.65
N VAL A 317 18.61 -7.77 -2.30
CA VAL A 317 17.90 -8.93 -2.88
C VAL A 317 17.56 -9.89 -1.74
N PHE A 318 16.62 -9.47 -0.89
CA PHE A 318 16.32 -10.13 0.39
C PHE A 318 15.70 -11.52 0.23
N GLU A 319 15.24 -11.87 -0.96
CA GLU A 319 14.78 -13.21 -1.32
C GLU A 319 15.91 -14.23 -1.29
N PHE A 320 17.15 -13.79 -1.56
CA PHE A 320 18.36 -14.60 -1.50
C PHE A 320 19.04 -14.43 -0.15
N GLU A 321 19.23 -15.51 0.59
CA GLU A 321 19.72 -15.45 1.97
C GLU A 321 21.05 -14.68 2.11
N ALA A 322 21.98 -14.91 1.19
CA ALA A 322 23.29 -14.25 1.19
C ALA A 322 23.23 -12.71 1.00
N PHE A 323 22.11 -12.17 0.50
CA PHE A 323 21.89 -10.75 0.18
C PHE A 323 20.67 -10.17 0.92
N SER A 324 20.29 -10.80 2.02
CA SER A 324 19.12 -10.42 2.83
C SER A 324 19.47 -9.65 4.11
N HIS A 325 20.75 -9.64 4.49
CA HIS A 325 21.20 -9.14 5.80
C HIS A 325 21.00 -7.64 5.98
N GLY A 326 21.14 -6.85 4.90
CA GLY A 326 20.89 -5.41 4.94
C GLY A 326 19.43 -5.11 5.26
N THR A 327 18.50 -5.75 4.54
CA THR A 327 17.07 -5.60 4.79
C THR A 327 16.68 -6.11 6.18
N GLN A 328 17.24 -7.23 6.63
CA GLN A 328 17.04 -7.76 7.96
C GLN A 328 17.47 -6.78 9.05
N ALA A 329 18.65 -6.19 8.91
CA ALA A 329 19.18 -5.23 9.88
C ALA A 329 18.28 -3.99 10.00
N LEU A 330 17.79 -3.45 8.87
CA LEU A 330 16.86 -2.32 8.88
C LEU A 330 15.51 -2.71 9.48
N ALA A 331 14.97 -3.86 9.10
CA ALA A 331 13.72 -4.39 9.65
C ALA A 331 13.77 -4.51 11.19
N GLN A 332 14.84 -5.10 11.71
CA GLN A 332 15.05 -5.24 13.15
C GLN A 332 15.26 -3.89 13.84
N ALA A 333 15.97 -2.96 13.19
CA ALA A 333 16.15 -1.60 13.73
C ALA A 333 14.82 -0.84 13.83
N ILE A 334 13.96 -0.97 12.81
CA ILE A 334 12.61 -0.37 12.83
C ILE A 334 11.78 -1.00 13.95
N ALA A 335 11.77 -2.33 14.05
CA ALA A 335 11.05 -3.06 15.09
C ALA A 335 11.48 -2.68 16.51
N ALA A 336 12.78 -2.44 16.72
CA ALA A 336 13.34 -2.04 18.03
C ALA A 336 13.22 -0.55 18.33
N SER A 337 12.89 0.27 17.34
CA SER A 337 12.82 1.73 17.49
C SER A 337 11.58 2.18 18.26
N GLN A 338 11.64 3.40 18.82
CA GLN A 338 10.47 4.08 19.39
C GLN A 338 9.74 4.98 18.38
N ALA A 339 10.19 4.97 17.13
CA ALA A 339 9.61 5.76 16.06
C ALA A 339 8.17 5.31 15.75
N PHE A 340 7.32 6.24 15.35
CA PHE A 340 6.10 5.87 14.65
C PHE A 340 6.48 5.35 13.27
N SER A 341 6.32 4.04 13.04
CA SER A 341 6.71 3.38 11.81
C SER A 341 5.50 3.04 10.94
N ILE A 342 5.59 3.37 9.65
CA ILE A 342 4.62 2.94 8.65
C ILE A 342 5.35 2.18 7.53
N ALA A 343 4.87 0.99 7.20
CA ALA A 343 5.40 0.14 6.15
C ALA A 343 4.33 -0.09 5.08
N GLY A 344 4.71 -0.04 3.80
CA GLY A 344 3.79 -0.30 2.71
C GLY A 344 4.50 -0.65 1.40
N GLY A 345 3.76 -1.34 0.52
CA GLY A 345 4.27 -1.93 -0.70
C GLY A 345 4.53 -3.44 -0.56
N GLY A 346 4.25 -4.21 -1.62
CA GLY A 346 4.27 -5.67 -1.57
C GLY A 346 5.59 -6.26 -1.06
N ASP A 347 6.73 -5.80 -1.59
CA ASP A 347 8.05 -6.29 -1.19
C ASP A 347 8.38 -5.91 0.27
N THR A 348 7.89 -4.76 0.74
CA THR A 348 8.05 -4.35 2.14
C THR A 348 7.28 -5.29 3.07
N LEU A 349 6.03 -5.61 2.71
CA LEU A 349 5.20 -6.53 3.49
C LEU A 349 5.80 -7.94 3.51
N ALA A 350 6.35 -8.40 2.38
CA ALA A 350 7.07 -9.67 2.32
C ALA A 350 8.30 -9.69 3.25
N ALA A 351 9.02 -8.57 3.38
CA ALA A 351 10.11 -8.45 4.35
C ALA A 351 9.61 -8.41 5.79
N VAL A 352 8.50 -7.71 6.07
CA VAL A 352 7.86 -7.69 7.39
C VAL A 352 7.49 -9.11 7.83
N ASP A 353 6.88 -9.89 6.93
CA ASP A 353 6.49 -11.28 7.17
C ASP A 353 7.74 -12.19 7.33
N LYS A 354 8.74 -12.05 6.45
CA LYS A 354 9.97 -12.86 6.51
C LYS A 354 10.70 -12.73 7.84
N TYR A 355 10.71 -11.52 8.41
CA TYR A 355 11.45 -11.26 9.66
C TYR A 355 10.56 -11.25 10.91
N ASP A 356 9.27 -11.58 10.76
CA ASP A 356 8.29 -11.71 11.85
C ASP A 356 8.22 -10.47 12.76
N ILE A 357 8.10 -9.29 12.13
CA ILE A 357 8.11 -8.00 12.85
C ILE A 357 6.78 -7.23 12.73
N ALA A 358 5.73 -7.87 12.26
CA ALA A 358 4.45 -7.18 12.00
C ALA A 358 3.90 -6.48 13.24
N ASP A 359 3.98 -7.11 14.40
CA ASP A 359 3.47 -6.58 15.67
C ASP A 359 4.30 -5.39 16.22
N GLN A 360 5.51 -5.18 15.70
CA GLN A 360 6.41 -4.08 16.10
C GLN A 360 6.33 -2.88 15.14
N ILE A 361 5.63 -2.99 14.02
CA ILE A 361 5.39 -1.87 13.10
C ILE A 361 4.13 -1.13 13.54
N SER A 362 4.21 0.18 13.69
CA SER A 362 3.07 0.99 14.18
C SER A 362 1.88 0.94 13.24
N TYR A 363 2.11 0.90 11.93
CA TYR A 363 1.07 0.74 10.92
C TYR A 363 1.59 0.05 9.67
N ILE A 364 0.89 -0.98 9.21
CA ILE A 364 1.17 -1.69 7.97
C ILE A 364 0.08 -1.35 6.95
N SER A 365 0.45 -0.62 5.90
CA SER A 365 -0.48 -0.26 4.84
C SER A 365 -0.72 -1.42 3.89
N THR A 366 -1.97 -1.75 3.69
CA THR A 366 -2.41 -2.71 2.66
C THR A 366 -2.69 -2.03 1.32
N GLY A 367 -2.48 -0.73 1.25
CA GLY A 367 -2.92 0.14 0.14
C GLY A 367 -2.16 -0.01 -1.18
N GLY A 368 -0.99 -0.63 -1.18
CA GLY A 368 -0.19 -0.85 -2.39
C GLY A 368 0.01 0.44 -3.20
N GLY A 369 -0.63 0.53 -4.37
CA GLY A 369 -0.54 1.71 -5.25
C GLY A 369 -1.08 2.99 -4.63
N ALA A 370 -2.19 2.92 -3.90
CA ALA A 370 -2.76 4.10 -3.22
C ALA A 370 -1.83 4.66 -2.14
N PHE A 371 -1.12 3.78 -1.41
CA PHE A 371 -0.10 4.18 -0.46
C PHE A 371 1.03 4.97 -1.14
N LEU A 372 1.56 4.46 -2.26
CA LEU A 372 2.60 5.14 -3.01
C LEU A 372 2.14 6.48 -3.56
N GLU A 373 0.97 6.54 -4.19
CA GLU A 373 0.41 7.78 -4.72
C GLU A 373 0.17 8.83 -3.64
N PHE A 374 -0.24 8.40 -2.45
CA PHE A 374 -0.37 9.31 -1.31
C PHE A 374 0.99 9.86 -0.85
N LEU A 375 2.03 9.02 -0.78
CA LEU A 375 3.40 9.44 -0.47
C LEU A 375 3.95 10.41 -1.53
N GLU A 376 3.58 10.22 -2.79
CA GLU A 376 3.89 11.12 -3.91
C GLU A 376 3.19 12.48 -3.81
N GLY A 377 2.27 12.63 -2.85
CA GLY A 377 1.49 13.86 -2.66
C GLY A 377 0.30 13.97 -3.62
N LYS A 378 -0.06 12.90 -4.30
CA LYS A 378 -1.23 12.87 -5.19
C LYS A 378 -2.53 12.87 -4.38
N THR A 379 -3.52 13.55 -4.92
CA THR A 379 -4.88 13.50 -4.37
C THR A 379 -5.55 12.21 -4.82
N LEU A 380 -5.94 11.37 -3.86
CA LEU A 380 -6.69 10.15 -4.16
C LEU A 380 -8.15 10.48 -4.47
N PRO A 381 -8.69 10.12 -5.66
CA PRO A 381 -10.03 10.51 -6.08
C PRO A 381 -11.14 10.19 -5.08
N ALA A 382 -11.15 8.98 -4.51
CA ALA A 382 -12.16 8.61 -3.53
C ALA A 382 -12.07 9.43 -2.25
N VAL A 383 -10.85 9.73 -1.79
CA VAL A 383 -10.61 10.55 -0.59
C VAL A 383 -11.07 11.98 -0.81
N ALA A 384 -10.74 12.56 -1.97
CA ALA A 384 -11.19 13.90 -2.35
C ALA A 384 -12.71 14.00 -2.44
N ALA A 385 -13.36 12.98 -3.01
CA ALA A 385 -14.82 12.94 -3.09
C ALA A 385 -15.49 12.86 -1.71
N LEU A 386 -14.92 12.07 -0.79
CA LEU A 386 -15.40 11.99 0.60
C LEU A 386 -15.20 13.31 1.34
N ASP A 387 -14.05 13.95 1.21
CA ASP A 387 -13.73 15.22 1.85
C ASP A 387 -14.67 16.35 1.38
N ALA A 388 -14.97 16.39 0.08
CA ALA A 388 -15.93 17.33 -0.51
C ALA A 388 -17.39 17.11 -0.03
N ARG A 389 -17.73 15.91 0.42
CA ARG A 389 -19.06 15.55 0.94
C ARG A 389 -19.21 15.80 2.43
N GLY A 390 -18.11 15.90 3.16
CA GLY A 390 -18.08 16.20 4.59
C GLY A 390 -17.96 17.68 4.94
N ALA A 391 -17.76 18.55 3.93
CA ALA A 391 -17.58 20.00 4.07
C ALA A 391 -18.90 20.77 4.27
#